data_fe36accc07ba89ce0c1680a5d311c8a5
#
_entry.id   fe36accc07ba89ce0c1680a5d311c8a5
#
_cell.length_a   1.000
_cell.length_b   1.000
_cell.length_c   1.000
_cell.angle_alpha   90.00
_cell.angle_beta   90.00
_cell.angle_gamma   90.00
#
_symmetry.space_group_name_H-M   'P 1'
#
loop_
_entity.id
_entity.type
_entity.pdbx_description
1 polymer ?
#
loop_
_entity_poly.entity_id
_entity_poly.type
_entity_poly.pdbx_seq_one_letter_code
_entity_poly.pdbx_strand_id
1 'polypeptide(L)'
;MTETKKTATKTAAKTTTKKAAPAKKATTARTTKTTAAAKSAPVANVKLSDAIYATGKRKDSVARVYLKPGKGNIVINGTPMKDYFKRPVLQMILVQPFDVTKRDGAYDVIAIVKGGGLSGQAGAVKHGISKALEKAEADLRPALKAAGFLTRDSRVVERKHYGYHKARRSTQFSKR
;
A
#
# COMPACT_ATOMS: atom_id res chain seq x y z
N MET A 1 41.78 -6.69 49.75
CA MET A 1 42.61 -7.39 48.76
C MET A 1 42.12 -6.93 47.42
N THR A 2 42.65 -5.82 46.90
CA THR A 2 43.80 -5.71 45.97
C THR A 2 43.58 -6.62 44.75
N GLU A 3 43.46 -6.19 43.50
CA GLU A 3 44.46 -5.42 42.75
C GLU A 3 43.89 -4.79 41.47
N THR A 4 44.39 -3.62 41.25
CA THR A 4 44.42 -2.80 40.03
C THR A 4 45.41 -3.33 38.99
N LYS A 5 45.18 -3.09 37.67
CA LYS A 5 46.22 -2.79 36.66
C LYS A 5 45.54 -2.39 35.35
N LYS A 6 45.70 -1.18 34.97
CA LYS A 6 46.71 -0.37 34.23
C LYS A 6 46.58 -0.48 32.71
N THR A 7 46.11 0.61 32.16
CA THR A 7 46.55 1.47 31.03
C THR A 7 47.58 0.91 30.05
N ALA A 8 47.31 1.12 28.75
CA ALA A 8 48.35 1.53 27.81
C ALA A 8 47.70 2.26 26.59
N THR A 9 47.90 3.55 26.56
CA THR A 9 47.90 4.47 25.45
C THR A 9 49.02 4.14 24.46
N LYS A 10 48.79 4.20 23.14
CA LYS A 10 49.84 4.47 22.17
C LYS A 10 49.37 5.27 20.99
N THR A 11 49.97 6.39 20.86
CA THR A 11 49.82 7.54 19.99
C THR A 11 50.52 7.31 18.64
N ALA A 12 49.95 7.94 17.58
CA ALA A 12 50.58 8.55 16.40
C ALA A 12 51.28 7.70 15.34
N ALA A 13 50.86 7.90 14.09
CA ALA A 13 51.76 8.46 13.08
C ALA A 13 50.96 8.92 11.85
N LYS A 14 51.18 10.18 11.57
CA LYS A 14 50.81 11.02 10.44
C LYS A 14 51.76 10.72 9.28
N THR A 15 51.31 10.45 8.06
CA THR A 15 52.13 10.67 6.86
C THR A 15 51.26 11.10 5.70
N THR A 16 51.72 12.18 5.14
CA THR A 16 51.20 13.03 4.08
C THR A 16 51.49 12.51 2.68
N THR A 17 50.63 12.98 1.72
CA THR A 17 50.85 13.27 0.30
C THR A 17 51.05 12.14 -0.70
N LYS A 18 50.14 12.05 -1.68
CA LYS A 18 50.53 12.37 -3.09
C LYS A 18 49.32 12.59 -4.00
N LYS A 19 49.36 13.76 -4.59
CA LYS A 19 48.51 14.30 -5.66
C LYS A 19 48.89 13.62 -6.97
N ALA A 20 47.93 13.07 -7.71
CA ALA A 20 48.05 12.83 -9.14
C ALA A 20 46.69 12.99 -9.83
N ALA A 21 46.66 13.88 -10.81
CA ALA A 21 45.55 14.22 -11.70
C ALA A 21 45.59 13.30 -12.95
N PRO A 22 44.81 13.56 -14.03
CA PRO A 22 43.54 12.90 -14.33
C PRO A 22 43.62 11.95 -15.50
N ALA A 23 42.89 10.88 -15.52
CA ALA A 23 42.79 10.00 -16.69
C ALA A 23 41.37 9.93 -17.22
N LYS A 24 41.20 10.52 -18.38
CA LYS A 24 40.40 10.18 -19.55
C LYS A 24 39.02 9.52 -19.33
N LYS A 25 38.01 10.27 -19.78
CA LYS A 25 36.67 9.85 -20.17
C LYS A 25 36.68 8.54 -20.95
N ALA A 26 36.11 7.48 -20.34
CA ALA A 26 35.63 6.33 -21.08
C ALA A 26 34.11 6.49 -21.20
N THR A 27 33.66 6.74 -22.41
CA THR A 27 32.24 6.75 -22.80
C THR A 27 31.72 5.31 -22.72
N THR A 28 31.14 4.95 -21.58
CA THR A 28 30.48 3.67 -21.44
C THR A 28 29.11 3.77 -22.07
N ALA A 29 28.95 3.15 -23.21
CA ALA A 29 27.69 2.96 -23.90
C ALA A 29 26.65 2.40 -22.90
N ARG A 30 25.64 3.19 -22.64
CA ARG A 30 24.46 2.84 -21.83
C ARG A 30 23.64 1.83 -22.64
N THR A 31 23.96 0.55 -22.48
CA THR A 31 23.11 -0.54 -22.97
C THR A 31 21.81 -0.46 -22.19
N THR A 32 20.78 0.10 -22.81
CA THR A 32 19.41 0.01 -22.34
C THR A 32 18.99 -1.44 -22.44
N LYS A 33 19.19 -2.19 -21.34
CA LYS A 33 18.50 -3.45 -21.15
C LYS A 33 17.00 -3.13 -21.04
N THR A 34 16.32 -3.21 -22.15
CA THR A 34 14.87 -3.30 -22.21
C THR A 34 14.49 -4.57 -21.47
N THR A 35 14.25 -4.47 -20.17
CA THR A 35 13.56 -5.52 -19.44
C THR A 35 12.17 -5.61 -20.05
N ALA A 36 11.99 -6.62 -20.91
CA ALA A 36 10.69 -7.02 -21.39
C ALA A 36 9.81 -7.16 -20.13
N ALA A 37 8.89 -6.21 -19.95
CA ALA A 37 7.83 -6.34 -18.98
C ALA A 37 7.13 -7.65 -19.32
N ALA A 38 7.25 -8.64 -18.43
CA ALA A 38 6.42 -9.82 -18.49
C ALA A 38 4.98 -9.32 -18.51
N LYS A 39 4.37 -9.35 -19.71
CA LYS A 39 2.94 -9.14 -19.88
C LYS A 39 2.27 -10.16 -18.96
N SER A 40 1.80 -9.69 -17.80
CA SER A 40 0.85 -10.44 -16.99
C SER A 40 -0.25 -10.87 -17.95
N ALA A 41 -0.49 -12.18 -18.01
CA ALA A 41 -1.51 -12.75 -18.88
C ALA A 41 -2.79 -11.92 -18.75
N PRO A 42 -3.47 -11.56 -19.86
CA PRO A 42 -4.71 -10.81 -19.77
C PRO A 42 -5.63 -11.61 -18.88
N VAL A 43 -6.10 -10.97 -17.81
CA VAL A 43 -7.13 -11.54 -16.95
C VAL A 43 -8.29 -11.85 -17.88
N ALA A 44 -8.43 -13.13 -18.22
CA ALA A 44 -9.41 -13.63 -19.17
C ALA A 44 -10.76 -13.01 -18.80
N ASN A 45 -11.52 -12.61 -19.82
CA ASN A 45 -12.86 -12.03 -19.75
C ASN A 45 -13.73 -12.81 -18.76
N VAL A 46 -13.64 -12.47 -17.48
CA VAL A 46 -14.51 -13.02 -16.45
C VAL A 46 -15.86 -12.40 -16.74
N LYS A 47 -16.84 -13.24 -17.11
CA LYS A 47 -18.22 -12.81 -17.24
C LYS A 47 -18.62 -12.20 -15.90
N LEU A 48 -18.75 -10.88 -15.84
CA LEU A 48 -19.11 -10.14 -14.63
C LEU A 48 -20.57 -10.37 -14.23
N SER A 49 -21.38 -11.00 -15.11
CA SER A 49 -22.80 -11.25 -14.89
C SER A 49 -23.10 -12.04 -13.63
N ASP A 50 -22.23 -13.00 -13.28
CA ASP A 50 -22.46 -13.94 -12.17
C ASP A 50 -21.69 -13.55 -10.90
N ALA A 51 -21.06 -12.35 -10.88
CA ALA A 51 -20.29 -11.87 -9.76
C ALA A 51 -21.13 -11.01 -8.81
N ILE A 52 -20.94 -11.21 -7.51
CA ILE A 52 -21.58 -10.41 -6.48
C ILE A 52 -20.94 -9.02 -6.46
N TYR A 53 -21.72 -8.01 -6.75
CA TYR A 53 -21.27 -6.63 -6.84
C TYR A 53 -21.45 -5.87 -5.53
N ALA A 54 -20.37 -5.17 -5.10
CA ALA A 54 -20.44 -4.20 -4.02
C ALA A 54 -19.51 -3.00 -4.26
N THR A 55 -19.88 -1.85 -3.69
CA THR A 55 -19.04 -0.64 -3.72
C THR A 55 -18.43 -0.37 -2.37
N GLY A 56 -17.14 -0.05 -2.35
CA GLY A 56 -16.44 0.45 -1.17
C GLY A 56 -15.96 1.88 -1.39
N LYS A 57 -15.93 2.68 -0.33
CA LYS A 57 -15.45 4.07 -0.37
C LYS A 57 -14.57 4.36 0.83
N ARG A 58 -13.46 5.09 0.63
CA ARG A 58 -12.61 5.64 1.68
C ARG A 58 -11.91 6.90 1.20
N LYS A 59 -11.96 7.98 1.97
CA LYS A 59 -11.50 9.30 1.53
C LYS A 59 -12.16 9.65 0.19
N ASP A 60 -11.35 9.97 -0.83
CA ASP A 60 -11.79 10.28 -2.19
C ASP A 60 -11.74 9.05 -3.13
N SER A 61 -11.39 7.88 -2.58
CA SER A 61 -11.28 6.64 -3.35
C SER A 61 -12.61 5.91 -3.40
N VAL A 62 -12.97 5.44 -4.58
CA VAL A 62 -14.15 4.60 -4.84
C VAL A 62 -13.68 3.30 -5.48
N ALA A 63 -14.11 2.17 -4.92
CA ALA A 63 -13.85 0.83 -5.43
C ALA A 63 -15.17 0.15 -5.82
N ARG A 64 -15.23 -0.37 -7.04
CA ARG A 64 -16.24 -1.33 -7.48
C ARG A 64 -15.63 -2.71 -7.34
N VAL A 65 -16.21 -3.54 -6.51
CA VAL A 65 -15.71 -4.88 -6.20
C VAL A 65 -16.69 -5.91 -6.73
N TYR A 66 -16.16 -6.86 -7.45
CA TYR A 66 -16.87 -8.03 -7.97
C TYR A 66 -16.27 -9.26 -7.29
N LEU A 67 -17.08 -9.99 -6.58
CA LEU A 67 -16.72 -11.21 -5.85
C LEU A 67 -17.28 -12.43 -6.57
N LYS A 68 -16.43 -13.42 -6.83
CA LYS A 68 -16.82 -14.68 -7.47
C LYS A 68 -16.21 -15.83 -6.69
N PRO A 69 -16.87 -16.99 -6.55
CA PRO A 69 -16.23 -18.20 -6.04
C PRO A 69 -15.01 -18.55 -6.88
N GLY A 70 -13.87 -18.85 -6.23
CA GLY A 70 -12.63 -19.06 -6.95
C GLY A 70 -11.47 -19.57 -6.09
N LYS A 71 -10.26 -19.12 -6.40
CA LYS A 71 -9.01 -19.62 -5.79
C LYS A 71 -8.28 -18.58 -4.92
N GLY A 72 -8.90 -17.45 -4.63
CA GLY A 72 -8.29 -16.38 -3.83
C GLY A 72 -7.48 -15.36 -4.63
N ASN A 73 -7.67 -15.27 -5.93
CA ASN A 73 -6.96 -14.28 -6.73
C ASN A 73 -7.59 -12.89 -6.58
N ILE A 74 -6.77 -11.89 -6.26
CA ILE A 74 -7.20 -10.49 -6.15
C ILE A 74 -6.57 -9.68 -7.27
N VAL A 75 -7.41 -9.15 -8.15
CA VAL A 75 -7.01 -8.35 -9.31
C VAL A 75 -7.58 -6.94 -9.16
N ILE A 76 -6.73 -5.92 -9.36
CA ILE A 76 -7.08 -4.51 -9.19
C ILE A 76 -6.71 -3.77 -10.47
N ASN A 77 -7.70 -3.16 -11.12
CA ASN A 77 -7.52 -2.46 -12.39
C ASN A 77 -6.77 -3.31 -13.46
N GLY A 78 -7.00 -4.61 -13.49
CA GLY A 78 -6.34 -5.53 -14.43
C GLY A 78 -4.94 -5.99 -14.03
N THR A 79 -4.41 -5.54 -12.89
CA THR A 79 -3.11 -5.96 -12.36
C THR A 79 -3.29 -6.79 -11.08
N PRO A 80 -2.43 -7.79 -10.80
CA PRO A 80 -2.51 -8.54 -9.55
C PRO A 80 -2.23 -7.64 -8.35
N MET A 81 -2.83 -7.97 -7.21
CA MET A 81 -2.73 -7.20 -5.97
C MET A 81 -1.27 -6.88 -5.58
N LYS A 82 -0.35 -7.83 -5.76
CA LYS A 82 1.06 -7.67 -5.37
C LYS A 82 1.80 -6.60 -6.17
N ASP A 83 1.47 -6.48 -7.45
CA ASP A 83 2.10 -5.50 -8.34
C ASP A 83 1.47 -4.12 -8.19
N TYR A 84 0.16 -4.04 -7.95
CA TYR A 84 -0.56 -2.79 -7.74
C TYR A 84 -0.23 -2.15 -6.39
N PHE A 85 -0.30 -2.92 -5.31
CA PHE A 85 0.07 -2.48 -3.97
C PHE A 85 1.43 -3.05 -3.57
N LYS A 86 2.50 -2.31 -3.89
CA LYS A 86 3.88 -2.72 -3.57
C LYS A 86 4.17 -2.80 -2.07
N ARG A 87 3.38 -2.11 -1.23
CA ARG A 87 3.56 -2.11 0.23
C ARG A 87 2.84 -3.30 0.86
N PRO A 88 3.53 -4.20 1.58
CA PRO A 88 2.92 -5.40 2.17
C PRO A 88 1.80 -5.06 3.16
N VAL A 89 1.90 -3.96 3.90
CA VAL A 89 0.84 -3.50 4.81
C VAL A 89 -0.49 -3.26 4.09
N LEU A 90 -0.45 -2.73 2.85
CA LEU A 90 -1.67 -2.52 2.08
C LEU A 90 -2.27 -3.83 1.58
N GLN A 91 -1.42 -4.81 1.27
CA GLN A 91 -1.85 -6.16 0.89
C GLN A 91 -2.55 -6.86 2.06
N MET A 92 -1.96 -6.79 3.27
CA MET A 92 -2.60 -7.31 4.49
C MET A 92 -3.98 -6.72 4.73
N ILE A 93 -4.14 -5.41 4.53
CA ILE A 93 -5.44 -4.74 4.70
C ILE A 93 -6.52 -5.35 3.80
N LEU A 94 -6.18 -5.79 2.60
CA LEU A 94 -7.14 -6.39 1.68
C LEU A 94 -7.53 -7.82 2.08
N VAL A 95 -6.63 -8.56 2.71
CA VAL A 95 -6.86 -9.94 3.14
C VAL A 95 -7.67 -10.01 4.44
N GLN A 96 -7.54 -9.02 5.34
CA GLN A 96 -8.24 -8.98 6.64
C GLN A 96 -9.72 -9.42 6.64
N PRO A 97 -10.57 -9.01 5.68
CA PRO A 97 -11.97 -9.47 5.68
C PRO A 97 -12.11 -10.98 5.53
N PHE A 98 -11.22 -11.61 4.76
CA PHE A 98 -11.21 -13.05 4.56
C PHE A 98 -10.70 -13.79 5.80
N ASP A 99 -9.62 -13.28 6.44
CA ASP A 99 -9.06 -13.82 7.70
C ASP A 99 -10.15 -13.87 8.80
N VAL A 100 -10.89 -12.76 8.98
CA VAL A 100 -11.96 -12.67 10.00
C VAL A 100 -13.12 -13.61 9.71
N THR A 101 -13.44 -13.82 8.44
CA THR A 101 -14.53 -14.72 8.02
C THR A 101 -14.09 -16.17 7.83
N LYS A 102 -12.78 -16.46 7.96
CA LYS A 102 -12.18 -17.79 7.70
C LYS A 102 -12.52 -18.32 6.31
N ARG A 103 -12.55 -17.42 5.33
CA ARG A 103 -12.87 -17.74 3.92
C ARG A 103 -11.67 -17.49 2.99
N ASP A 104 -10.46 -17.74 3.50
CA ASP A 104 -9.25 -17.56 2.70
C ASP A 104 -9.23 -18.51 1.51
N GLY A 105 -8.95 -17.94 0.33
CA GLY A 105 -8.90 -18.72 -0.90
C GLY A 105 -10.24 -19.15 -1.50
N ALA A 106 -11.37 -18.87 -0.87
CA ALA A 106 -12.69 -19.29 -1.37
C ALA A 106 -13.22 -18.40 -2.51
N TYR A 107 -12.74 -17.16 -2.61
CA TYR A 107 -13.28 -16.17 -3.53
C TYR A 107 -12.19 -15.48 -4.35
N ASP A 108 -12.46 -15.28 -5.63
CA ASP A 108 -11.70 -14.39 -6.51
C ASP A 108 -12.32 -12.99 -6.47
N VAL A 109 -11.46 -11.97 -6.43
CA VAL A 109 -11.86 -10.56 -6.35
C VAL A 109 -11.37 -9.79 -7.56
N ILE A 110 -12.27 -9.13 -8.25
CA ILE A 110 -11.95 -8.16 -9.29
C ILE A 110 -12.39 -6.79 -8.80
N ALA A 111 -11.44 -5.86 -8.63
CA ALA A 111 -11.70 -4.53 -8.16
C ALA A 111 -11.35 -3.47 -9.21
N ILE A 112 -12.28 -2.58 -9.51
CA ILE A 112 -12.04 -1.39 -10.32
C ILE A 112 -12.03 -0.19 -9.38
N VAL A 113 -10.87 0.46 -9.26
CA VAL A 113 -10.64 1.53 -8.29
C VAL A 113 -10.33 2.83 -8.99
N LYS A 114 -10.96 3.92 -8.53
CA LYS A 114 -10.73 5.28 -9.04
C LYS A 114 -10.57 6.27 -7.88
N GLY A 115 -9.79 7.31 -8.13
CA GLY A 115 -9.59 8.44 -7.21
C GLY A 115 -8.70 8.14 -6.00
N GLY A 116 -8.34 9.18 -5.28
CA GLY A 116 -7.52 9.14 -4.07
C GLY A 116 -6.12 8.57 -4.26
N GLY A 117 -5.46 8.20 -3.15
CA GLY A 117 -4.14 7.58 -3.14
C GLY A 117 -4.20 6.10 -2.76
N LEU A 118 -3.10 5.36 -2.94
CA LEU A 118 -3.00 3.91 -2.71
C LEU A 118 -3.55 3.45 -1.35
N SER A 119 -3.28 4.19 -0.27
CA SER A 119 -3.80 3.88 1.08
C SER A 119 -5.33 4.05 1.17
N GLY A 120 -5.89 5.05 0.49
CA GLY A 120 -7.34 5.25 0.39
C GLY A 120 -7.99 4.15 -0.44
N GLN A 121 -7.35 3.80 -1.56
CA GLN A 121 -7.80 2.76 -2.46
C GLN A 121 -7.83 1.38 -1.78
N ALA A 122 -6.77 1.00 -1.05
CA ALA A 122 -6.75 -0.24 -0.28
C ALA A 122 -7.91 -0.31 0.74
N GLY A 123 -8.14 0.77 1.47
CA GLY A 123 -9.27 0.84 2.41
C GLY A 123 -10.64 0.81 1.72
N ALA A 124 -10.76 1.40 0.52
CA ALA A 124 -11.99 1.33 -0.26
C ALA A 124 -12.25 -0.11 -0.77
N VAL A 125 -11.20 -0.81 -1.25
CA VAL A 125 -11.32 -2.20 -1.68
C VAL A 125 -11.69 -3.09 -0.49
N LYS A 126 -11.03 -2.94 0.69
CA LYS A 126 -11.40 -3.66 1.91
C LYS A 126 -12.88 -3.50 2.24
N HIS A 127 -13.37 -2.28 2.28
CA HIS A 127 -14.77 -1.99 2.56
C HIS A 127 -15.71 -2.62 1.49
N GLY A 128 -15.30 -2.60 0.21
CA GLY A 128 -16.04 -3.25 -0.87
C GLY A 128 -16.10 -4.76 -0.75
N ILE A 129 -14.97 -5.42 -0.42
CA ILE A 129 -14.89 -6.86 -0.18
C ILE A 129 -15.81 -7.27 0.97
N SER A 130 -15.75 -6.55 2.11
CA SER A 130 -16.59 -6.85 3.27
C SER A 130 -18.09 -6.77 2.94
N LYS A 131 -18.50 -5.78 2.16
CA LYS A 131 -19.89 -5.67 1.68
C LYS A 131 -20.26 -6.73 0.66
N ALA A 132 -19.31 -7.20 -0.15
CA ALA A 132 -19.57 -8.27 -1.11
C ALA A 132 -19.71 -9.62 -0.38
N LEU A 133 -18.89 -9.88 0.64
CA LEU A 133 -18.99 -11.06 1.49
C LEU A 133 -20.32 -11.11 2.25
N GLU A 134 -20.77 -9.99 2.81
CA GLU A 134 -22.08 -9.87 3.45
C GLU A 134 -23.24 -10.23 2.50
N LYS A 135 -23.13 -9.85 1.22
CA LYS A 135 -24.13 -10.19 0.20
C LYS A 135 -24.04 -11.65 -0.25
N ALA A 136 -22.84 -12.23 -0.24
CA ALA A 136 -22.63 -13.63 -0.57
C ALA A 136 -23.19 -14.55 0.52
N GLU A 137 -22.88 -14.25 1.77
CA GLU A 137 -23.23 -15.03 2.95
C GLU A 137 -23.68 -14.08 4.06
N ALA A 138 -24.99 -14.02 4.34
CA ALA A 138 -25.57 -13.14 5.35
C ALA A 138 -25.08 -13.46 6.76
N ASP A 139 -24.73 -14.72 7.04
CA ASP A 139 -24.22 -15.20 8.33
C ASP A 139 -22.89 -14.55 8.75
N LEU A 140 -22.12 -14.04 7.78
CA LEU A 140 -20.84 -13.39 8.05
C LEU A 140 -20.98 -11.95 8.57
N ARG A 141 -22.18 -11.38 8.50
CA ARG A 141 -22.46 -9.99 8.91
C ARG A 141 -22.07 -9.68 10.36
N PRO A 142 -22.38 -10.50 11.38
CA PRO A 142 -21.99 -10.22 12.77
C PRO A 142 -20.47 -10.10 12.93
N ALA A 143 -19.70 -11.04 12.35
CA ALA A 143 -18.24 -11.04 12.43
C ALA A 143 -17.62 -9.81 11.75
N LEU A 144 -18.07 -9.47 10.55
CA LEU A 144 -17.61 -8.31 9.80
C LEU A 144 -17.99 -6.98 10.47
N LYS A 145 -19.17 -6.91 11.12
CA LYS A 145 -19.61 -5.73 11.87
C LYS A 145 -18.82 -5.54 13.16
N ALA A 146 -18.56 -6.60 13.91
CA ALA A 146 -17.73 -6.59 15.11
C ALA A 146 -16.29 -6.10 14.81
N ALA A 147 -15.72 -6.53 13.69
CA ALA A 147 -14.42 -6.07 13.19
C ALA A 147 -14.45 -4.64 12.62
N GLY A 148 -15.61 -3.98 12.51
CA GLY A 148 -15.76 -2.63 11.99
C GLY A 148 -15.58 -2.48 10.48
N PHE A 149 -15.61 -3.57 9.70
CA PHE A 149 -15.31 -3.55 8.26
C PHE A 149 -16.50 -3.10 7.39
N LEU A 150 -17.70 -3.18 7.91
CA LEU A 150 -18.91 -2.71 7.22
C LEU A 150 -19.15 -1.20 7.38
N THR A 151 -18.51 -0.57 8.37
CA THR A 151 -18.63 0.86 8.61
C THR A 151 -17.67 1.63 7.72
N ARG A 152 -18.19 2.63 7.02
CA ARG A 152 -17.33 3.53 6.22
C ARG A 152 -16.52 4.43 7.15
N ASP A 153 -15.20 4.51 6.91
CA ASP A 153 -14.32 5.51 7.53
C ASP A 153 -14.65 6.90 6.93
N SER A 154 -15.23 7.78 7.74
CA SER A 154 -15.66 9.13 7.32
C SER A 154 -14.52 10.14 7.25
N ARG A 155 -13.32 9.80 7.77
CA ARG A 155 -12.18 10.72 7.84
C ARG A 155 -11.71 11.11 6.44
N VAL A 156 -11.77 12.40 6.14
CA VAL A 156 -11.24 13.02 4.93
C VAL A 156 -10.23 14.10 5.30
N VAL A 157 -9.43 14.55 4.34
CA VAL A 157 -8.49 15.64 4.56
C VAL A 157 -9.27 16.94 4.78
N GLU A 158 -8.98 17.63 5.88
CA GLU A 158 -9.61 18.91 6.20
C GLU A 158 -9.22 19.98 5.16
N ARG A 159 -10.17 20.82 4.80
CA ARG A 159 -9.96 21.95 3.89
C ARG A 159 -9.00 22.96 4.54
N LYS A 160 -8.13 23.54 3.73
CA LYS A 160 -7.31 24.70 4.14
C LYS A 160 -8.23 25.86 4.52
N HIS A 161 -8.03 26.44 5.71
CA HIS A 161 -8.70 27.67 6.13
C HIS A 161 -8.01 28.92 5.55
N TYR A 162 -8.78 29.98 5.34
CA TYR A 162 -8.20 31.27 4.93
C TYR A 162 -7.31 31.80 6.06
N GLY A 163 -6.23 32.51 5.71
CA GLY A 163 -5.25 33.01 6.69
C GLY A 163 -4.30 31.95 7.27
N TYR A 164 -4.53 30.65 7.02
CA TYR A 164 -3.68 29.56 7.49
C TYR A 164 -2.83 28.97 6.36
N HIS A 165 -1.66 28.40 6.67
CA HIS A 165 -0.83 27.71 5.69
C HIS A 165 -1.38 26.35 5.27
N LYS A 166 -2.04 25.64 6.21
CA LYS A 166 -2.77 24.38 6.01
C LYS A 166 -4.07 24.42 6.82
N ALA A 167 -4.78 23.30 6.90
CA ALA A 167 -6.03 23.22 7.65
C ALA A 167 -5.92 23.74 9.11
N ARG A 168 -4.82 23.37 9.79
CA ARG A 168 -4.58 23.74 11.21
C ARG A 168 -3.27 24.49 11.44
N ARG A 169 -2.42 24.68 10.41
CA ARG A 169 -1.14 25.39 10.55
C ARG A 169 -1.36 26.89 10.36
N SER A 170 -1.31 27.64 11.47
CA SER A 170 -1.34 29.08 11.47
C SER A 170 0.01 29.69 11.06
N THR A 171 0.01 30.99 10.76
CA THR A 171 1.21 31.81 10.64
C THR A 171 1.86 31.98 12.01
N GLN A 172 3.19 32.02 12.06
CA GLN A 172 3.90 32.32 13.28
C GLN A 172 3.85 33.82 13.56
N PHE A 173 3.58 34.16 14.81
CA PHE A 173 3.68 35.55 15.25
C PHE A 173 5.15 36.03 15.17
N SER A 174 5.37 37.22 14.59
CA SER A 174 6.65 37.89 14.61
C SER A 174 6.90 38.38 16.05
N LYS A 175 7.84 37.76 16.75
CA LYS A 175 8.34 38.30 18.03
C LYS A 175 9.32 39.41 17.74
N ARG A 176 9.07 40.59 18.32
CA ARG A 176 10.05 41.69 18.41
C ARG A 176 10.88 41.51 19.67
#